data_b6977898b9578f6d43c25160b4cccaaf
#
_entry.id   b6977898b9578f6d43c25160b4cccaaf
#
_cell.length_a   1.000
_cell.length_b   1.000
_cell.length_c   1.000
_cell.angle_alpha   90.00
_cell.angle_beta   90.00
_cell.angle_gamma   90.00
#
_symmetry.space_group_name_H-M   'P 1'
#
loop_
_entity.id
_entity.type
_entity.pdbx_description
1 polymer ?
#
loop_
_entity_poly.entity_id
_entity_poly.type
_entity_poly.pdbx_seq_one_letter_code
_entity_poly.pdbx_strand_id
1 'polypeptide(L)'
;ELQRRGNLGTAHVYRSSLNAIRTFLGADKMPFRQLTPEWLKRFENSLRERGCSWNTVSTYLRTLRAVYNRAVSQRKATYVPHLFRSVYTGTRADRQRALDNEDMKKVFTRLATQSSATTAMRTAQDWFILMFLLRGLPFVDLAYLRKNDLKENVITYRRRKTGRTLSVTLTTEAMFLLQRYMNRDVASPYLFPILRSGEGTEEAYRE
;
A
#
# COMPACT_ATOMS: atom_id res chain seq x y z
N GLU A 1 7.22 -2.87 -17.91
CA GLU A 1 7.49 -1.43 -17.73
C GLU A 1 7.27 -0.97 -16.28
N LEU A 2 6.10 -1.23 -15.67
CA LEU A 2 5.81 -0.83 -14.27
C LEU A 2 6.81 -1.41 -13.27
N GLN A 3 7.19 -2.68 -13.41
CA GLN A 3 8.19 -3.32 -12.56
C GLN A 3 9.58 -2.67 -12.72
N ARG A 4 10.01 -2.40 -13.96
CA ARG A 4 11.29 -1.72 -14.23
C ARG A 4 11.35 -0.30 -13.65
N ARG A 5 10.18 0.35 -13.48
CA ARG A 5 10.06 1.68 -12.85
C ARG A 5 9.91 1.62 -11.33
N GLY A 6 10.01 0.44 -10.69
CA GLY A 6 9.82 0.27 -9.26
C GLY A 6 8.37 0.40 -8.78
N ASN A 7 7.38 0.45 -9.68
CA ASN A 7 5.95 0.55 -9.34
C ASN A 7 5.35 -0.85 -9.09
N LEU A 8 5.95 -1.62 -8.19
CA LEU A 8 5.63 -3.02 -7.97
C LEU A 8 4.21 -3.24 -7.46
N GLY A 9 3.71 -2.38 -6.57
CA GLY A 9 2.32 -2.45 -6.11
C GLY A 9 1.30 -2.29 -7.24
N THR A 10 1.52 -1.32 -8.13
CA THR A 10 0.69 -1.13 -9.32
C THR A 10 0.81 -2.31 -10.27
N ALA A 11 2.01 -2.81 -10.51
CA ALA A 11 2.25 -3.99 -11.35
C ALA A 11 1.53 -5.23 -10.81
N HIS A 12 1.52 -5.43 -9.48
CA HIS A 12 0.77 -6.50 -8.83
C HIS A 12 -0.74 -6.40 -9.09
N VAL A 13 -1.32 -5.20 -8.94
CA VAL A 13 -2.76 -4.97 -9.23
C VAL A 13 -3.08 -5.30 -10.68
N TYR A 14 -2.27 -4.86 -11.64
CA TYR A 14 -2.47 -5.19 -13.06
C TYR A 14 -2.39 -6.69 -13.32
N ARG A 15 -1.43 -7.38 -12.72
CA ARG A 15 -1.28 -8.84 -12.83
C ARG A 15 -2.48 -9.58 -12.25
N SER A 16 -2.92 -9.22 -11.05
CA SER A 16 -4.09 -9.82 -10.40
C SER A 16 -5.36 -9.61 -11.22
N SER A 17 -5.55 -8.39 -11.76
CA SER A 17 -6.69 -8.09 -12.64
C SER A 17 -6.65 -8.91 -13.93
N LEU A 18 -5.47 -9.04 -14.56
CA LEU A 18 -5.30 -9.86 -15.76
C LEU A 18 -5.60 -11.34 -15.48
N ASN A 19 -5.09 -11.88 -14.36
CA ASN A 19 -5.37 -13.27 -13.99
C ASN A 19 -6.86 -13.52 -13.75
N ALA A 20 -7.56 -12.57 -13.09
CA ALA A 20 -9.01 -12.69 -12.89
C ALA A 20 -9.77 -12.69 -14.22
N ILE A 21 -9.36 -11.86 -15.18
CA ILE A 21 -9.95 -11.83 -16.54
C ILE A 21 -9.68 -13.14 -17.28
N ARG A 22 -8.46 -13.66 -17.26
CA ARG A 22 -8.08 -14.93 -17.90
C ARG A 22 -8.89 -16.09 -17.34
N THR A 23 -9.02 -16.16 -16.03
CA THR A 23 -9.84 -17.19 -15.37
C THR A 23 -11.31 -17.11 -15.80
N PHE A 24 -11.87 -15.90 -15.94
CA PHE A 24 -13.25 -15.71 -16.40
C PHE A 24 -13.44 -16.07 -17.87
N LEU A 25 -12.46 -15.77 -18.71
CA LEU A 25 -12.50 -16.04 -20.15
C LEU A 25 -12.23 -17.51 -20.49
N GLY A 26 -11.46 -18.22 -19.66
CA GLY A 26 -10.88 -19.51 -20.03
C GLY A 26 -9.86 -19.39 -21.19
N ALA A 27 -9.36 -18.19 -21.47
CA ALA A 27 -8.45 -17.89 -22.59
C ALA A 27 -7.48 -16.77 -22.26
N ASP A 28 -6.31 -16.78 -22.92
CA ASP A 28 -5.25 -15.78 -22.72
C ASP A 28 -5.46 -14.45 -23.44
N LYS A 29 -6.33 -14.43 -24.43
CA LYS A 29 -6.53 -13.27 -25.31
C LYS A 29 -8.01 -12.98 -25.49
N MET A 30 -8.35 -11.69 -25.48
CA MET A 30 -9.68 -11.17 -25.80
C MET A 30 -9.54 -9.91 -26.64
N PRO A 31 -10.13 -9.81 -27.82
CA PRO A 31 -10.15 -8.58 -28.60
C PRO A 31 -11.05 -7.54 -27.91
N PHE A 32 -10.66 -6.25 -27.95
CA PHE A 32 -11.41 -5.17 -27.31
C PHE A 32 -12.86 -5.03 -27.80
N ARG A 33 -13.16 -5.47 -29.05
CA ARG A 33 -14.54 -5.48 -29.57
C ARG A 33 -15.51 -6.37 -28.79
N GLN A 34 -15.01 -7.34 -28.01
CA GLN A 34 -15.84 -8.20 -27.16
C GLN A 34 -16.11 -7.55 -25.80
N LEU A 35 -15.47 -6.43 -25.48
CA LEU A 35 -15.68 -5.70 -24.23
C LEU A 35 -16.97 -4.87 -24.36
N THR A 36 -18.10 -5.48 -23.99
CA THR A 36 -19.45 -4.84 -24.00
C THR A 36 -19.94 -4.62 -22.58
N PRO A 37 -20.98 -3.77 -22.36
CA PRO A 37 -21.60 -3.62 -21.05
C PRO A 37 -22.08 -4.96 -20.45
N GLU A 38 -22.62 -5.86 -21.27
CA GLU A 38 -23.13 -7.19 -20.87
C GLU A 38 -21.95 -8.09 -20.44
N TRP A 39 -20.84 -8.06 -21.18
CA TRP A 39 -19.63 -8.79 -20.80
C TRP A 39 -19.09 -8.29 -19.46
N LEU A 40 -19.00 -6.99 -19.28
CA LEU A 40 -18.53 -6.36 -18.04
C LEU A 40 -19.42 -6.76 -16.86
N LYS A 41 -20.74 -6.80 -17.06
CA LYS A 41 -21.69 -7.21 -16.01
C LYS A 41 -21.55 -8.69 -15.65
N ARG A 42 -21.36 -9.58 -16.63
CA ARG A 42 -21.08 -10.99 -16.38
C ARG A 42 -19.77 -11.18 -15.62
N PHE A 43 -18.72 -10.44 -15.98
CA PHE A 43 -17.44 -10.48 -15.27
C PHE A 43 -17.58 -9.98 -13.82
N GLU A 44 -18.30 -8.90 -13.58
CA GLU A 44 -18.62 -8.39 -12.23
C GLU A 44 -19.33 -9.48 -11.40
N ASN A 45 -20.37 -10.10 -11.94
CA ASN A 45 -21.13 -11.15 -11.26
C ASN A 45 -20.25 -12.36 -10.92
N SER A 46 -19.44 -12.83 -11.87
CA SER A 46 -18.50 -13.94 -11.65
C SER A 46 -17.49 -13.63 -10.52
N LEU A 47 -16.99 -12.40 -10.44
CA LEU A 47 -16.13 -11.99 -9.32
C LEU A 47 -16.86 -12.03 -7.98
N ARG A 48 -18.15 -11.62 -7.96
CA ARG A 48 -18.98 -11.66 -6.75
C ARG A 48 -19.30 -13.09 -6.31
N GLU A 49 -19.63 -13.98 -7.23
CA GLU A 49 -19.84 -15.40 -7.00
C GLU A 49 -18.60 -16.09 -6.41
N ARG A 50 -17.42 -15.66 -6.83
CA ARG A 50 -16.12 -16.09 -6.26
C ARG A 50 -15.79 -15.46 -4.91
N GLY A 51 -16.70 -14.71 -4.28
CA GLY A 51 -16.51 -14.10 -2.97
C GLY A 51 -15.66 -12.82 -2.95
N CYS A 52 -15.32 -12.22 -4.12
CA CYS A 52 -14.56 -10.96 -4.15
C CYS A 52 -15.36 -9.84 -3.48
N SER A 53 -14.68 -9.04 -2.64
CA SER A 53 -15.26 -7.83 -2.06
C SER A 53 -15.59 -6.80 -3.15
N TRP A 54 -16.53 -5.88 -2.90
CA TRP A 54 -16.85 -4.80 -3.84
C TRP A 54 -15.64 -3.93 -4.19
N ASN A 55 -14.73 -3.70 -3.24
CA ASN A 55 -13.50 -2.95 -3.50
C ASN A 55 -12.53 -3.72 -4.41
N THR A 56 -12.48 -5.06 -4.31
CA THR A 56 -11.70 -5.91 -5.23
C THR A 56 -12.30 -5.88 -6.63
N VAL A 57 -13.62 -6.04 -6.76
CA VAL A 57 -14.36 -5.93 -8.02
C VAL A 57 -14.09 -4.59 -8.69
N SER A 58 -14.27 -3.50 -7.94
CA SER A 58 -13.98 -2.14 -8.42
C SER A 58 -12.53 -1.99 -8.89
N THR A 59 -11.57 -2.54 -8.15
CA THR A 59 -10.14 -2.47 -8.50
C THR A 59 -9.90 -3.13 -9.85
N TYR A 60 -10.46 -4.31 -10.09
CA TYR A 60 -10.28 -5.02 -11.36
C TYR A 60 -10.96 -4.32 -12.52
N LEU A 61 -12.19 -3.83 -12.33
CA LEU A 61 -12.92 -3.09 -13.37
C LEU A 61 -12.28 -1.74 -13.68
N ARG A 62 -11.78 -1.02 -12.69
CA ARG A 62 -11.03 0.24 -12.89
C ARG A 62 -9.70 -0.01 -13.62
N THR A 63 -9.01 -1.10 -13.31
CA THR A 63 -7.78 -1.48 -14.02
C THR A 63 -8.09 -1.80 -15.48
N LEU A 64 -9.14 -2.58 -15.75
CA LEU A 64 -9.59 -2.88 -17.10
C LEU A 64 -9.99 -1.60 -17.87
N ARG A 65 -10.71 -0.68 -17.22
CA ARG A 65 -11.05 0.63 -17.81
C ARG A 65 -9.80 1.44 -18.16
N ALA A 66 -8.77 1.43 -17.30
CA ALA A 66 -7.53 2.13 -17.59
C ALA A 66 -6.80 1.54 -18.80
N VAL A 67 -6.77 0.20 -18.92
CA VAL A 67 -6.19 -0.50 -20.09
C VAL A 67 -6.97 -0.18 -21.36
N TYR A 68 -8.31 -0.26 -21.31
CA TYR A 68 -9.18 0.09 -22.43
C TYR A 68 -8.99 1.54 -22.89
N ASN A 69 -9.02 2.51 -21.98
CA ASN A 69 -8.83 3.92 -22.31
C ASN A 69 -7.45 4.17 -22.96
N ARG A 70 -6.41 3.49 -22.49
CA ARG A 70 -5.08 3.54 -23.11
C ARG A 70 -5.08 2.94 -24.51
N ALA A 71 -5.80 1.84 -24.73
CA ALA A 71 -5.94 1.25 -26.05
C ALA A 71 -6.69 2.18 -27.01
N VAL A 72 -7.73 2.87 -26.56
CA VAL A 72 -8.46 3.88 -27.32
C VAL A 72 -7.54 5.05 -27.68
N SER A 73 -6.78 5.58 -26.72
CA SER A 73 -5.85 6.70 -26.99
C SER A 73 -4.74 6.31 -27.97
N GLN A 74 -4.38 5.04 -28.03
CA GLN A 74 -3.41 4.48 -28.99
C GLN A 74 -4.05 4.01 -30.31
N ARG A 75 -5.35 4.27 -30.52
CA ARG A 75 -6.12 3.83 -31.71
C ARG A 75 -6.14 2.31 -31.92
N LYS A 76 -5.98 1.53 -30.84
CA LYS A 76 -6.03 0.06 -30.84
C LYS A 76 -7.41 -0.49 -30.45
N ALA A 77 -8.31 0.37 -29.99
CA ALA A 77 -9.68 0.06 -29.67
C ALA A 77 -10.58 1.24 -30.07
N THR A 78 -11.82 0.94 -30.48
CA THR A 78 -12.83 1.95 -30.77
C THR A 78 -13.43 2.47 -29.46
N TYR A 79 -13.62 3.77 -29.35
CA TYR A 79 -14.29 4.36 -28.19
C TYR A 79 -15.77 4.00 -28.17
N VAL A 80 -16.24 3.50 -27.02
CA VAL A 80 -17.66 3.22 -26.73
C VAL A 80 -18.10 4.13 -25.58
N PRO A 81 -19.06 5.04 -25.79
CA PRO A 81 -19.57 5.91 -24.73
C PRO A 81 -20.14 5.09 -23.56
N HIS A 82 -19.85 5.51 -22.34
CA HIS A 82 -20.41 4.94 -21.11
C HIS A 82 -20.22 3.42 -20.92
N LEU A 83 -19.23 2.79 -21.57
CA LEU A 83 -18.99 1.36 -21.54
C LEU A 83 -18.99 0.75 -20.12
N PHE A 84 -18.43 1.45 -19.13
CA PHE A 84 -18.31 0.98 -17.74
C PHE A 84 -19.42 1.53 -16.81
N ARG A 85 -20.51 2.12 -17.34
CA ARG A 85 -21.56 2.75 -16.52
C ARG A 85 -22.35 1.72 -15.70
N SER A 86 -22.56 0.52 -16.24
CA SER A 86 -23.38 -0.53 -15.64
C SER A 86 -22.68 -1.36 -14.55
N VAL A 87 -21.39 -1.14 -14.32
CA VAL A 87 -20.58 -1.91 -13.37
C VAL A 87 -20.01 -1.07 -12.25
N TYR A 88 -19.74 -1.71 -11.11
CA TYR A 88 -19.26 -1.02 -9.92
C TYR A 88 -17.78 -0.63 -10.03
N THR A 89 -17.53 0.67 -10.08
CA THR A 89 -16.18 1.25 -10.09
C THR A 89 -15.93 2.22 -8.92
N GLY A 90 -16.81 2.22 -7.93
CA GLY A 90 -16.73 3.04 -6.71
C GLY A 90 -15.79 2.48 -5.65
N THR A 91 -15.82 3.10 -4.47
CA THR A 91 -15.11 2.63 -3.28
C THR A 91 -16.11 2.57 -2.12
N ARG A 92 -16.13 1.45 -1.40
CA ARG A 92 -16.91 1.31 -0.16
C ARG A 92 -15.99 1.33 1.03
N ALA A 93 -16.30 2.16 2.00
CA ALA A 93 -15.65 2.20 3.31
C ALA A 93 -16.53 1.42 4.31
N ASP A 94 -16.62 0.10 4.11
CA ASP A 94 -17.52 -0.76 4.92
C ASP A 94 -17.01 -0.97 6.36
N ARG A 95 -15.77 -0.57 6.66
CA ARG A 95 -15.16 -0.68 8.00
C ARG A 95 -14.33 0.55 8.31
N GLN A 96 -14.68 1.21 9.38
CA GLN A 96 -13.80 2.21 9.99
C GLN A 96 -12.62 1.49 10.65
N ARG A 97 -11.41 1.77 10.19
CA ARG A 97 -10.16 1.19 10.72
C ARG A 97 -9.40 2.15 11.64
N ALA A 98 -9.90 3.37 11.75
CA ALA A 98 -9.33 4.34 12.67
C ALA A 98 -9.64 3.92 14.11
N LEU A 99 -8.63 3.93 14.96
CA LEU A 99 -8.80 3.78 16.39
C LEU A 99 -9.42 5.07 16.94
N ASP A 100 -10.35 4.95 17.88
CA ASP A 100 -10.85 6.10 18.61
C ASP A 100 -9.86 6.57 19.69
N ASN A 101 -10.18 7.68 20.36
CA ASN A 101 -9.29 8.25 21.37
C ASN A 101 -9.07 7.32 22.57
N GLU A 102 -10.09 6.53 22.96
CA GLU A 102 -9.99 5.60 24.07
C GLU A 102 -9.12 4.39 23.71
N ASP A 103 -9.26 3.87 22.49
CA ASP A 103 -8.40 2.80 22.00
C ASP A 103 -6.96 3.27 21.82
N MET A 104 -6.76 4.50 21.34
CA MET A 104 -5.42 5.11 21.30
C MET A 104 -4.80 5.24 22.68
N LYS A 105 -5.53 5.72 23.69
CA LYS A 105 -5.04 5.77 25.08
C LYS A 105 -4.63 4.37 25.58
N LYS A 106 -5.43 3.34 25.30
CA LYS A 106 -5.08 1.96 25.64
C LYS A 106 -3.78 1.51 24.98
N VAL A 107 -3.57 1.85 23.71
CA VAL A 107 -2.31 1.55 22.99
C VAL A 107 -1.12 2.22 23.68
N PHE A 108 -1.26 3.46 24.14
CA PHE A 108 -0.18 4.19 24.82
C PHE A 108 0.11 3.67 26.23
N THR A 109 -0.89 3.12 26.93
CA THR A 109 -0.76 2.75 28.35
C THR A 109 -0.65 1.24 28.61
N ARG A 110 -1.35 0.41 27.84
CA ARG A 110 -1.66 -0.98 28.21
C ARG A 110 -0.47 -1.92 28.29
N LEU A 111 0.56 -1.76 27.47
CA LEU A 111 1.71 -2.67 27.48
C LEU A 111 2.79 -2.28 28.52
N ALA A 112 2.81 -1.04 28.98
CA ALA A 112 3.68 -0.64 30.07
C ALA A 112 3.31 -1.35 31.40
N THR A 113 2.04 -1.73 31.55
CA THR A 113 1.48 -2.31 32.78
C THR A 113 1.24 -3.83 32.72
N GLN A 114 1.30 -4.47 31.54
CA GLN A 114 1.10 -5.92 31.41
C GLN A 114 2.41 -6.70 31.54
N SER A 115 2.55 -7.44 32.63
CA SER A 115 3.67 -8.35 32.90
C SER A 115 3.78 -9.50 31.88
N SER A 116 2.66 -9.86 31.22
CA SER A 116 2.59 -10.96 30.23
C SER A 116 2.95 -10.55 28.79
N ALA A 117 3.22 -9.27 28.50
CA ALA A 117 3.55 -8.82 27.15
C ALA A 117 4.96 -9.29 26.73
N THR A 118 5.05 -9.98 25.60
CA THR A 118 6.33 -10.41 25.04
C THR A 118 7.15 -9.21 24.55
N THR A 119 8.46 -9.38 24.43
CA THR A 119 9.34 -8.35 23.85
C THR A 119 8.91 -7.97 22.43
N ALA A 120 8.47 -8.93 21.62
CA ALA A 120 7.96 -8.66 20.27
C ALA A 120 6.71 -7.77 20.26
N MET A 121 5.78 -8.00 21.19
CA MET A 121 4.57 -7.19 21.32
C MET A 121 4.90 -5.75 21.74
N ARG A 122 5.82 -5.57 22.69
CA ARG A 122 6.29 -4.24 23.10
C ARG A 122 6.97 -3.50 21.95
N THR A 123 7.82 -4.18 21.23
CA THR A 123 8.50 -3.62 20.04
C THR A 123 7.49 -3.21 18.98
N ALA A 124 6.49 -4.05 18.68
CA ALA A 124 5.44 -3.70 17.72
C ALA A 124 4.62 -2.48 18.16
N GLN A 125 4.33 -2.36 19.45
CA GLN A 125 3.66 -1.19 20.01
C GLN A 125 4.52 0.07 19.86
N ASP A 126 5.80 -0.01 20.24
CA ASP A 126 6.74 1.11 20.13
C ASP A 126 6.85 1.59 18.65
N TRP A 127 6.91 0.67 17.69
CA TRP A 127 6.87 1.02 16.26
C TRP A 127 5.56 1.70 15.86
N PHE A 128 4.41 1.22 16.35
CA PHE A 128 3.12 1.83 16.08
C PHE A 128 3.05 3.25 16.66
N ILE A 129 3.48 3.43 17.93
CA ILE A 129 3.54 4.74 18.58
C ILE A 129 4.48 5.68 17.83
N LEU A 130 5.66 5.22 17.44
CA LEU A 130 6.61 6.01 16.68
C LEU A 130 6.01 6.46 15.33
N MET A 131 5.38 5.55 14.58
CA MET A 131 4.69 5.92 13.33
C MET A 131 3.60 6.97 13.56
N PHE A 132 2.84 6.87 14.66
CA PHE A 132 1.83 7.84 15.03
C PHE A 132 2.45 9.21 15.36
N LEU A 133 3.47 9.26 16.20
CA LEU A 133 4.20 10.49 16.57
C LEU A 133 4.87 11.13 15.34
N LEU A 134 5.26 10.32 14.36
CA LEU A 134 5.76 10.76 13.05
C LEU A 134 4.63 11.13 12.06
N ARG A 135 3.47 11.56 12.59
CA ARG A 135 2.31 12.05 11.83
C ARG A 135 1.74 11.02 10.85
N GLY A 136 1.68 9.76 11.26
CA GLY A 136 1.16 8.66 10.44
C GLY A 136 2.12 8.23 9.34
N LEU A 137 3.41 8.25 9.60
CA LEU A 137 4.43 7.72 8.71
C LEU A 137 4.13 6.22 8.43
N PRO A 138 3.93 5.81 7.17
CA PRO A 138 3.73 4.39 6.85
C PRO A 138 4.94 3.54 7.21
N PHE A 139 4.72 2.30 7.64
CA PHE A 139 5.81 1.39 8.04
C PHE A 139 6.85 1.19 6.93
N VAL A 140 6.42 1.12 5.66
CA VAL A 140 7.34 1.05 4.52
C VAL A 140 8.25 2.28 4.44
N ASP A 141 7.72 3.48 4.66
CA ASP A 141 8.54 4.69 4.65
C ASP A 141 9.47 4.72 5.86
N LEU A 142 9.01 4.27 7.06
CA LEU A 142 9.82 4.12 8.25
C LEU A 142 11.02 3.17 8.02
N ALA A 143 10.78 2.01 7.39
CA ALA A 143 11.81 1.01 7.11
C ALA A 143 12.93 1.54 6.20
N TYR A 144 12.58 2.44 5.28
CA TYR A 144 13.52 3.04 4.34
C TYR A 144 14.10 4.39 4.77
N LEU A 145 13.78 4.90 5.97
CA LEU A 145 14.41 6.11 6.50
C LEU A 145 15.93 5.91 6.59
N ARG A 146 16.67 6.90 6.14
CA ARG A 146 18.12 6.89 6.19
C ARG A 146 18.61 7.73 7.37
N LYS A 147 19.81 7.44 7.86
CA LYS A 147 20.47 8.25 8.91
C LYS A 147 20.59 9.73 8.53
N ASN A 148 20.84 10.00 7.24
CA ASN A 148 20.95 11.36 6.72
C ASN A 148 19.59 12.09 6.58
N ASP A 149 18.47 11.37 6.69
CA ASP A 149 17.14 11.99 6.70
C ASP A 149 16.83 12.67 8.04
N LEU A 150 17.55 12.30 9.11
CA LEU A 150 17.48 12.92 10.42
C LEU A 150 18.55 14.00 10.55
N LYS A 151 18.12 15.23 10.80
CA LYS A 151 18.98 16.36 11.14
C LYS A 151 18.44 17.03 12.39
N GLU A 152 19.25 17.05 13.45
CA GLU A 152 18.85 17.53 14.75
C GLU A 152 17.57 16.83 15.26
N ASN A 153 16.44 17.53 15.28
CA ASN A 153 15.14 17.03 15.68
C ASN A 153 14.11 16.97 14.53
N VAL A 154 14.57 17.03 13.27
CA VAL A 154 13.69 16.99 12.08
C VAL A 154 14.03 15.81 11.20
N ILE A 155 13.03 14.99 10.87
CA ILE A 155 13.12 13.98 9.81
C ILE A 155 12.56 14.57 8.54
N THR A 156 13.38 14.59 7.47
CA THR A 156 12.96 14.98 6.12
C THR A 156 13.16 13.81 5.18
N TYR A 157 12.06 13.29 4.63
CA TYR A 157 12.07 12.09 3.78
C TYR A 157 11.17 12.24 2.56
N ARG A 158 11.43 11.44 1.54
CA ARG A 158 10.61 11.37 0.33
C ARG A 158 9.67 10.17 0.40
N ARG A 159 8.35 10.43 0.45
CA ARG A 159 7.33 9.39 0.54
C ARG A 159 7.39 8.45 -0.67
N ARG A 160 7.58 7.16 -0.45
CA ARG A 160 7.75 6.16 -1.52
C ARG A 160 6.53 6.04 -2.43
N LYS A 161 5.32 6.10 -1.87
CA LYS A 161 4.08 5.97 -2.64
C LYS A 161 3.83 7.13 -3.62
N THR A 162 4.19 8.36 -3.24
CA THR A 162 3.80 9.57 -3.97
C THR A 162 4.97 10.40 -4.47
N GLY A 163 6.19 10.12 -4.00
CA GLY A 163 7.39 10.90 -4.30
C GLY A 163 7.43 12.28 -3.64
N ARG A 164 6.43 12.63 -2.80
CA ARG A 164 6.38 13.92 -2.11
C ARG A 164 7.38 13.95 -0.96
N THR A 165 8.13 15.05 -0.84
CA THR A 165 8.98 15.32 0.32
C THR A 165 8.11 15.78 1.49
N LEU A 166 8.36 15.21 2.66
CA LEU A 166 7.69 15.53 3.92
C LEU A 166 8.74 15.76 5.00
N SER A 167 8.47 16.72 5.89
CA SER A 167 9.32 17.02 7.06
C SER A 167 8.47 16.91 8.32
N VAL A 168 9.02 16.27 9.34
CA VAL A 168 8.38 16.06 10.64
C VAL A 168 9.35 16.44 11.73
N THR A 169 8.96 17.42 12.55
CA THR A 169 9.69 17.77 13.79
C THR A 169 9.36 16.72 14.85
N LEU A 170 10.39 16.18 15.48
CA LEU A 170 10.27 15.14 16.50
C LEU A 170 9.89 15.75 17.85
N THR A 171 8.94 15.12 18.52
CA THR A 171 8.66 15.36 19.93
C THR A 171 9.73 14.66 20.80
N THR A 172 9.78 14.98 22.09
CA THR A 172 10.67 14.32 23.05
C THR A 172 10.46 12.82 23.09
N GLU A 173 9.19 12.39 23.08
CA GLU A 173 8.79 10.98 23.09
C GLU A 173 9.21 10.26 21.78
N ALA A 174 9.02 10.93 20.64
CA ALA A 174 9.45 10.37 19.35
C ALA A 174 10.97 10.22 19.30
N MET A 175 11.72 11.20 19.84
CA MET A 175 13.17 11.16 19.91
C MET A 175 13.66 10.03 20.83
N PHE A 176 13.00 9.81 21.97
CA PHE A 176 13.32 8.72 22.88
C PHE A 176 13.15 7.35 22.20
N LEU A 177 12.01 7.11 21.53
CA LEU A 177 11.77 5.87 20.79
C LEU A 177 12.74 5.70 19.63
N LEU A 178 13.03 6.79 18.90
CA LEU A 178 13.98 6.77 17.81
C LEU A 178 15.37 6.33 18.31
N GLN A 179 15.90 6.95 19.37
CA GLN A 179 17.20 6.61 19.94
C GLN A 179 17.26 5.16 20.45
N ARG A 180 16.16 4.67 21.01
CA ARG A 180 16.05 3.28 21.49
C ARG A 180 16.20 2.26 20.35
N TYR A 181 15.62 2.54 19.19
CA TYR A 181 15.58 1.63 18.05
C TYR A 181 16.52 2.00 16.90
N MET A 182 17.31 3.06 17.06
CA MET A 182 18.25 3.49 16.02
C MET A 182 19.25 2.39 15.67
N ASN A 183 19.49 2.23 14.37
CA ASN A 183 20.47 1.28 13.86
C ASN A 183 21.89 1.71 14.23
N ARG A 184 22.55 0.87 15.02
CA ARG A 184 23.94 1.10 15.52
C ARG A 184 25.00 0.63 14.52
N ASP A 185 24.63 -0.15 13.51
CA ASP A 185 25.57 -0.56 12.46
C ASP A 185 25.96 0.65 11.61
N VAL A 186 27.24 1.03 11.71
CA VAL A 186 27.80 2.19 11.00
C VAL A 186 27.79 2.00 9.49
N ALA A 187 27.90 0.75 9.00
CA ALA A 187 27.90 0.42 7.59
C ALA A 187 26.49 0.52 6.97
N SER A 188 25.45 0.40 7.78
CA SER A 188 24.07 0.49 7.31
C SER A 188 23.65 1.96 7.09
N PRO A 189 23.13 2.33 5.92
CA PRO A 189 22.64 3.67 5.65
C PRO A 189 21.29 3.96 6.32
N TYR A 190 20.58 2.90 6.80
CA TYR A 190 19.22 3.03 7.32
C TYR A 190 19.19 3.46 8.78
N LEU A 191 18.20 4.31 9.10
CA LEU A 191 18.00 4.85 10.45
C LEU A 191 17.60 3.75 11.44
N PHE A 192 16.84 2.75 11.00
CA PHE A 192 16.38 1.63 11.81
C PHE A 192 16.85 0.28 11.25
N PRO A 193 17.08 -0.73 12.10
CA PRO A 193 17.54 -2.06 11.68
C PRO A 193 16.37 -2.95 11.20
N ILE A 194 15.48 -2.40 10.35
CA ILE A 194 14.32 -3.11 9.81
C ILE A 194 14.71 -3.85 8.53
N LEU A 195 15.50 -3.20 7.66
CA LEU A 195 16.01 -3.83 6.44
C LEU A 195 17.31 -4.56 6.74
N ARG A 196 17.37 -5.84 6.38
CA ARG A 196 18.53 -6.71 6.63
C ARG A 196 19.60 -6.58 5.56
N SER A 197 19.22 -6.35 4.30
CA SER A 197 20.15 -6.11 3.20
C SER A 197 20.36 -4.61 2.95
N GLY A 198 21.62 -4.20 2.70
CA GLY A 198 21.98 -2.79 2.43
C GLY A 198 21.43 -2.22 1.12
N GLU A 199 20.85 -3.03 0.25
CA GLU A 199 20.48 -2.64 -1.11
C GLU A 199 19.14 -1.91 -1.25
N GLY A 200 18.31 -1.85 -0.21
CA GLY A 200 17.04 -1.10 -0.21
C GLY A 200 16.04 -1.55 -1.27
N THR A 201 16.11 -2.80 -1.69
CA THR A 201 15.19 -3.40 -2.64
C THR A 201 13.85 -3.72 -1.97
N GLU A 202 12.78 -3.92 -2.77
CA GLU A 202 11.51 -4.40 -2.21
C GLU A 202 11.62 -5.83 -1.68
N GLU A 203 12.58 -6.61 -2.19
CA GLU A 203 12.91 -7.95 -1.67
C GLU A 203 13.40 -7.85 -0.23
N ALA A 204 14.33 -6.96 0.07
CA ALA A 204 14.82 -6.70 1.43
C ALA A 204 13.73 -6.25 2.42
N TYR A 205 12.66 -5.63 1.93
CA TYR A 205 11.52 -5.24 2.77
C TYR A 205 10.56 -6.41 3.06
N ARG A 206 10.53 -7.42 2.19
CA ARG A 206 9.65 -8.59 2.33
C ARG A 206 10.25 -9.71 3.17
N GLU A 207 11.55 -9.75 3.32
CA GLU A 207 12.29 -10.63 4.24
C GLU A 207 12.17 -10.17 5.70
#